data_2b1aee73ce1cd68a39ece7d246af3875
#
_entry.id   2b1aee73ce1cd68a39ece7d246af3875
#
_cell.length_a   1.000
_cell.length_b   1.000
_cell.length_c   1.000
_cell.angle_alpha   90.00
_cell.angle_beta   90.00
_cell.angle_gamma   90.00
#
_symmetry.space_group_name_H-M   'P 1'
#
loop_
_entity.id
_entity.type
_entity.pdbx_description
1 polymer ?
#
loop_
_entity_poly.entity_id
_entity_poly.type
_entity_poly.pdbx_seq_one_letter_code
_entity_poly.pdbx_strand_id
1 'polypeptide(L)'
;MTRKTLFLFVLLIGCFTAFAQNDSPKSNCVNIELPTGKLSLQPLNQNTVRVRFTKGQAVPKEELIYTEDVAFPVYKVKENNTSLKLSLEKMIVVYDKQRHTLTFTDAKGQIILQEKEGGRLLKSSTVQGEPAFLAEQHFLSPADEYLFGTGQFQDGYLNVRGLSRRLTQVNTQIAIPFILSNKGYGILWNNYGLTDFNPADESVKLLPVKTEGQAVTVDATSTKGNKRETRLFKSFTATFSVPADGQYGLLLDVGQRMARKHYIAIDGNKIVDVNNLWLPPTTSVIVELSKGEHTVEVQGVKEDSPVLYWRQVTDETVFRSPVAHSLDYTVFSGNADEIIAGYRQLTGKAPMLPLWALGYIHCRERYNTQAELLENAHEFRKRKLPVDVIVQDWQWWGKYGWNAMQFDESKYPDPGRSEEHTSELQSLTNLVCRLLLEK
;
A
#
# COMPACT_ATOMS: atom_id res chain seq x y z
N MET A 1 -25.83 -87.88 38.16
CA MET A 1 -25.32 -86.73 38.94
C MET A 1 -24.28 -86.08 38.15
N THR A 2 -24.55 -85.00 37.45
CA THR A 2 -23.79 -84.32 36.45
C THR A 2 -23.14 -83.06 37.04
N ARG A 3 -21.82 -83.00 37.04
CA ARG A 3 -21.02 -81.79 37.39
C ARG A 3 -20.90 -80.93 36.16
N LYS A 4 -21.42 -79.69 36.22
CA LYS A 4 -21.22 -78.62 35.22
C LYS A 4 -19.93 -77.85 35.53
N THR A 5 -18.96 -77.88 34.61
CA THR A 5 -17.76 -77.09 34.69
C THR A 5 -18.05 -75.74 34.03
N LEU A 6 -17.86 -74.62 34.77
CA LEU A 6 -18.05 -73.29 34.32
C LEU A 6 -16.73 -72.76 33.77
N PHE A 7 -16.63 -72.48 32.44
CA PHE A 7 -15.50 -71.80 31.80
C PHE A 7 -15.71 -70.25 31.86
N LEU A 8 -14.83 -69.57 32.58
CA LEU A 8 -14.81 -68.13 32.69
C LEU A 8 -13.99 -67.57 31.49
N PHE A 9 -14.65 -66.95 30.49
CA PHE A 9 -14.03 -66.22 29.43
C PHE A 9 -13.75 -64.79 29.94
N VAL A 10 -12.47 -64.46 30.16
CA VAL A 10 -12.05 -63.07 30.41
C VAL A 10 -11.91 -62.37 29.06
N LEU A 11 -12.83 -61.49 28.74
CA LEU A 11 -12.75 -60.59 27.57
C LEU A 11 -11.84 -59.40 27.92
N LEU A 12 -10.62 -59.39 27.41
CA LEU A 12 -9.78 -58.19 27.41
C LEU A 12 -10.32 -57.20 26.38
N ILE A 13 -11.06 -56.19 26.87
CA ILE A 13 -11.47 -55.04 26.08
C ILE A 13 -10.25 -54.09 26.03
N GLY A 14 -9.48 -54.17 24.95
CA GLY A 14 -8.46 -53.17 24.61
C GLY A 14 -9.17 -51.87 24.24
N CYS A 15 -9.09 -50.87 25.10
CA CYS A 15 -9.44 -49.49 24.72
C CYS A 15 -8.46 -48.98 23.68
N PHE A 16 -8.78 -49.16 22.41
CA PHE A 16 -8.24 -48.35 21.36
C PHE A 16 -8.86 -46.96 21.45
N THR A 17 -8.17 -46.00 22.04
CA THR A 17 -8.49 -44.60 21.85
C THR A 17 -8.20 -44.23 20.39
N ALA A 18 -9.20 -44.36 19.55
CA ALA A 18 -9.20 -43.82 18.22
C ALA A 18 -9.14 -42.30 18.37
N PHE A 19 -7.98 -41.72 18.09
CA PHE A 19 -7.89 -40.29 17.83
C PHE A 19 -8.76 -40.00 16.59
N ALA A 20 -9.93 -39.44 16.83
CA ALA A 20 -10.80 -38.95 15.78
C ALA A 20 -10.02 -37.81 15.04
N GLN A 21 -9.49 -38.12 13.90
CA GLN A 21 -8.97 -37.18 12.97
C GLN A 21 -10.20 -36.45 12.37
N ASN A 22 -10.52 -35.25 12.89
CA ASN A 22 -11.55 -34.41 12.30
C ASN A 22 -11.06 -33.89 10.94
N ASP A 23 -11.42 -34.59 9.89
CA ASP A 23 -10.94 -34.34 8.51
C ASP A 23 -11.74 -33.26 7.75
N SER A 24 -12.57 -32.48 8.41
CA SER A 24 -13.23 -31.33 7.76
C SER A 24 -13.59 -30.27 8.78
N PRO A 25 -12.94 -29.09 8.77
CA PRO A 25 -13.34 -28.00 9.64
C PRO A 25 -14.73 -27.50 9.26
N LYS A 26 -15.64 -27.47 10.22
CA LYS A 26 -17.00 -26.95 10.05
C LYS A 26 -17.07 -25.43 9.85
N SER A 27 -15.95 -24.72 9.91
CA SER A 27 -15.86 -23.26 9.72
C SER A 27 -14.70 -22.91 8.80
N ASN A 28 -14.88 -21.87 8.00
CA ASN A 28 -13.85 -21.33 7.10
C ASN A 28 -12.72 -20.60 7.83
N CYS A 29 -12.69 -20.64 9.17
CA CYS A 29 -11.78 -19.86 10.01
C CYS A 29 -11.35 -20.69 11.22
N VAL A 30 -10.07 -20.65 11.56
CA VAL A 30 -9.53 -21.15 12.83
C VAL A 30 -9.45 -19.98 13.79
N ASN A 31 -10.22 -20.06 14.88
CA ASN A 31 -10.30 -19.00 15.88
C ASN A 31 -9.50 -19.38 17.13
N ILE A 32 -8.72 -18.43 17.64
CA ILE A 32 -7.89 -18.57 18.83
C ILE A 32 -8.28 -17.43 19.78
N GLU A 33 -8.84 -17.79 20.92
CA GLU A 33 -9.18 -16.83 21.95
C GLU A 33 -7.91 -16.45 22.74
N LEU A 34 -7.65 -15.15 22.86
CA LEU A 34 -6.53 -14.58 23.59
C LEU A 34 -7.06 -13.72 24.74
N PRO A 35 -6.28 -13.52 25.83
CA PRO A 35 -6.68 -12.62 26.90
C PRO A 35 -6.97 -11.18 26.43
N THR A 36 -6.36 -10.79 25.32
CA THR A 36 -6.43 -9.42 24.76
C THR A 36 -7.38 -9.29 23.58
N GLY A 37 -8.02 -10.37 23.12
CA GLY A 37 -8.92 -10.35 21.96
C GLY A 37 -8.97 -11.69 21.24
N LYS A 38 -9.52 -11.70 20.03
CA LYS A 38 -9.69 -12.90 19.21
C LYS A 38 -8.81 -12.85 17.98
N LEU A 39 -7.98 -13.87 17.79
CA LEU A 39 -7.17 -14.07 16.59
C LEU A 39 -7.86 -15.08 15.66
N SER A 40 -8.06 -14.72 14.41
CA SER A 40 -8.69 -15.58 13.40
C SER A 40 -7.73 -15.82 12.26
N LEU A 41 -7.53 -17.08 11.89
CA LEU A 41 -6.75 -17.51 10.72
C LEU A 41 -7.72 -18.04 9.68
N GLN A 42 -7.81 -17.38 8.54
CA GLN A 42 -8.71 -17.74 7.44
C GLN A 42 -7.89 -18.17 6.23
N PRO A 43 -7.84 -19.45 5.90
CA PRO A 43 -7.30 -19.91 4.63
C PRO A 43 -8.15 -19.40 3.47
N LEU A 44 -7.52 -18.73 2.51
CA LEU A 44 -8.20 -18.17 1.34
C LEU A 44 -7.94 -18.99 0.07
N ASN A 45 -6.73 -19.54 -0.06
CA ASN A 45 -6.38 -20.53 -1.08
C ASN A 45 -5.21 -21.39 -0.57
N GLN A 46 -4.60 -22.25 -1.42
CA GLN A 46 -3.56 -23.21 -1.00
C GLN A 46 -2.22 -22.60 -0.56
N ASN A 47 -2.01 -21.30 -0.85
CA ASN A 47 -0.80 -20.57 -0.47
C ASN A 47 -1.08 -19.25 0.26
N THR A 48 -2.32 -19.03 0.73
CA THR A 48 -2.72 -17.72 1.27
C THR A 48 -3.57 -17.88 2.53
N VAL A 49 -3.18 -17.15 3.57
CA VAL A 49 -3.90 -17.09 4.85
C VAL A 49 -4.10 -15.63 5.27
N ARG A 50 -5.36 -15.26 5.53
CA ARG A 50 -5.71 -13.98 6.16
C ARG A 50 -5.66 -14.14 7.68
N VAL A 51 -5.03 -13.18 8.34
CA VAL A 51 -4.92 -13.06 9.79
C VAL A 51 -5.69 -11.84 10.22
N ARG A 52 -6.65 -12.04 11.14
CA ARG A 52 -7.39 -10.92 11.72
C ARG A 52 -7.35 -11.01 13.25
N PHE A 53 -7.01 -9.90 13.89
CA PHE A 53 -7.08 -9.75 15.32
C PHE A 53 -8.09 -8.67 15.70
N THR A 54 -9.05 -9.01 16.56
CA THR A 54 -10.15 -8.14 16.97
C THR A 54 -10.24 -8.05 18.50
N LYS A 55 -10.74 -6.91 19.00
CA LYS A 55 -11.10 -6.68 20.41
C LYS A 55 -12.58 -6.33 20.50
N GLY A 56 -13.27 -6.88 21.50
CA GLY A 56 -14.71 -6.66 21.68
C GLY A 56 -15.55 -7.26 20.54
N GLN A 57 -16.72 -6.69 20.28
CA GLN A 57 -17.54 -7.07 19.13
C GLN A 57 -16.87 -6.64 17.85
N ALA A 58 -16.69 -7.57 16.92
CA ALA A 58 -16.17 -7.25 15.59
C ALA A 58 -17.16 -6.30 14.88
N VAL A 59 -16.69 -5.11 14.50
CA VAL A 59 -17.48 -4.23 13.65
C VAL A 59 -17.46 -4.83 12.23
N PRO A 60 -18.64 -5.04 11.62
CA PRO A 60 -18.69 -5.47 10.23
C PRO A 60 -17.93 -4.45 9.35
N LYS A 61 -17.02 -4.96 8.54
CA LYS A 61 -16.25 -4.16 7.60
C LYS A 61 -16.70 -4.54 6.19
N GLU A 62 -17.09 -3.55 5.41
CA GLU A 62 -17.30 -3.75 3.99
C GLU A 62 -15.98 -4.18 3.34
N GLU A 63 -16.01 -5.27 2.58
CA GLU A 63 -14.83 -5.77 1.89
C GLU A 63 -14.75 -5.10 0.51
N LEU A 64 -13.81 -4.17 0.35
CA LEU A 64 -13.59 -3.43 -0.89
C LEU A 64 -12.48 -4.05 -1.75
N ILE A 65 -11.58 -4.82 -1.15
CA ILE A 65 -10.40 -5.38 -1.83
C ILE A 65 -10.65 -6.83 -2.27
N TYR A 66 -11.26 -7.64 -1.42
CA TYR A 66 -11.58 -9.03 -1.74
C TYR A 66 -12.91 -9.09 -2.49
N THR A 67 -12.81 -8.97 -3.82
CA THR A 67 -13.99 -8.87 -4.71
C THR A 67 -14.39 -10.19 -5.32
N GLU A 68 -13.54 -11.22 -5.21
CA GLU A 68 -13.77 -12.53 -5.81
C GLU A 68 -14.19 -13.56 -4.77
N ASP A 69 -15.25 -14.29 -5.06
CA ASP A 69 -15.64 -15.47 -4.31
C ASP A 69 -14.74 -16.64 -4.68
N VAL A 70 -13.81 -16.96 -3.79
CA VAL A 70 -12.88 -18.07 -3.98
C VAL A 70 -13.33 -19.25 -3.11
N ALA A 71 -13.37 -20.44 -3.71
CA ALA A 71 -13.64 -21.66 -2.97
C ALA A 71 -12.56 -21.88 -1.91
N PHE A 72 -12.97 -22.12 -0.66
CA PHE A 72 -12.03 -22.34 0.43
C PHE A 72 -11.20 -23.59 0.21
N PRO A 73 -9.90 -23.52 0.49
CA PRO A 73 -8.99 -24.65 0.31
C PRO A 73 -9.23 -25.73 1.37
N VAL A 74 -8.86 -26.96 1.04
CA VAL A 74 -8.72 -28.01 2.05
C VAL A 74 -7.50 -27.71 2.91
N TYR A 75 -7.66 -27.78 4.23
CA TYR A 75 -6.58 -27.56 5.18
C TYR A 75 -6.70 -28.50 6.37
N LYS A 76 -5.59 -28.68 7.10
CA LYS A 76 -5.53 -29.52 8.31
C LYS A 76 -5.11 -28.67 9.50
N VAL A 77 -5.73 -28.92 10.66
CA VAL A 77 -5.35 -28.29 11.92
C VAL A 77 -4.87 -29.39 12.89
N LYS A 78 -3.70 -29.15 13.47
CA LYS A 78 -3.17 -29.94 14.57
C LYS A 78 -2.86 -29.00 15.73
N GLU A 79 -3.31 -29.37 16.91
CA GLU A 79 -3.12 -28.58 18.11
C GLU A 79 -2.54 -29.46 19.23
N ASN A 80 -1.62 -28.86 19.99
CA ASN A 80 -1.05 -29.45 21.20
C ASN A 80 -0.97 -28.37 22.31
N ASN A 81 -0.29 -28.71 23.42
CA ASN A 81 -0.16 -27.80 24.56
C ASN A 81 0.62 -26.52 24.27
N THR A 82 1.53 -26.53 23.30
CA THR A 82 2.45 -25.42 23.00
C THR A 82 2.13 -24.69 21.71
N SER A 83 1.44 -25.33 20.77
CA SER A 83 1.21 -24.74 19.45
C SER A 83 -0.09 -25.20 18.81
N LEU A 84 -0.57 -24.40 17.85
CA LEU A 84 -1.58 -24.76 16.87
C LEU A 84 -0.95 -24.65 15.49
N LYS A 85 -1.03 -25.71 14.69
CA LYS A 85 -0.51 -25.78 13.33
C LYS A 85 -1.64 -25.91 12.33
N LEU A 86 -1.76 -24.92 11.43
CA LEU A 86 -2.63 -24.94 10.28
C LEU A 86 -1.79 -25.25 9.05
N SER A 87 -2.15 -26.29 8.30
CA SER A 87 -1.40 -26.78 7.14
C SER A 87 -2.24 -26.72 5.88
N LEU A 88 -1.77 -25.97 4.91
CA LEU A 88 -2.24 -25.92 3.52
C LEU A 88 -1.27 -26.74 2.65
N GLU A 89 -1.55 -26.85 1.37
CA GLU A 89 -0.66 -27.53 0.41
C GLU A 89 0.69 -26.82 0.25
N LYS A 90 0.67 -25.47 0.18
CA LYS A 90 1.88 -24.67 -0.09
C LYS A 90 2.34 -23.81 1.09
N MET A 91 1.60 -23.79 2.20
CA MET A 91 1.92 -22.97 3.36
C MET A 91 1.56 -23.69 4.66
N ILE A 92 2.40 -23.50 5.68
CA ILE A 92 2.09 -23.91 7.02
C ILE A 92 2.13 -22.68 7.93
N VAL A 93 1.13 -22.51 8.77
CA VAL A 93 1.07 -21.45 9.79
C VAL A 93 1.12 -22.10 11.17
N VAL A 94 2.07 -21.68 11.98
CA VAL A 94 2.25 -22.17 13.36
C VAL A 94 2.00 -21.02 14.32
N TYR A 95 0.99 -21.16 15.17
CA TYR A 95 0.77 -20.27 16.30
C TYR A 95 1.46 -20.84 17.54
N ASP A 96 2.38 -20.05 18.10
CA ASP A 96 3.03 -20.35 19.39
C ASP A 96 2.15 -19.82 20.52
N LYS A 97 1.69 -20.73 21.39
CA LYS A 97 0.77 -20.41 22.50
C LYS A 97 1.45 -19.68 23.67
N GLN A 98 2.77 -19.79 23.79
CA GLN A 98 3.53 -19.14 24.84
C GLN A 98 3.91 -17.71 24.46
N ARG A 99 4.40 -17.54 23.22
CA ARG A 99 4.84 -16.24 22.70
C ARG A 99 3.71 -15.44 22.06
N HIS A 100 2.59 -16.09 21.77
CA HIS A 100 1.44 -15.52 21.06
C HIS A 100 1.79 -14.98 19.66
N THR A 101 2.72 -15.63 18.97
CA THR A 101 3.21 -15.25 17.64
C THR A 101 2.83 -16.24 16.56
N LEU A 102 2.76 -15.78 15.32
CA LEU A 102 2.61 -16.61 14.13
C LEU A 102 3.96 -16.74 13.41
N THR A 103 4.26 -17.96 12.98
CA THR A 103 5.34 -18.28 12.06
C THR A 103 4.75 -18.92 10.82
N PHE A 104 5.12 -18.38 9.65
CA PHE A 104 4.72 -18.88 8.34
C PHE A 104 5.90 -19.60 7.72
N THR A 105 5.65 -20.80 7.18
CA THR A 105 6.66 -21.58 6.47
C THR A 105 6.12 -21.97 5.09
N ASP A 106 7.03 -22.29 4.18
CA ASP A 106 6.67 -22.99 2.96
C ASP A 106 6.24 -24.44 3.25
N ALA A 107 5.85 -25.18 2.21
CA ALA A 107 5.46 -26.59 2.33
C ALA A 107 6.58 -27.51 2.84
N LYS A 108 7.85 -27.11 2.71
CA LYS A 108 9.03 -27.85 3.17
C LYS A 108 9.38 -27.54 4.63
N GLY A 109 8.69 -26.56 5.24
CA GLY A 109 8.94 -26.15 6.61
C GLY A 109 10.03 -25.08 6.75
N GLN A 110 10.50 -24.47 5.65
CA GLN A 110 11.41 -23.34 5.69
C GLN A 110 10.63 -22.09 6.13
N ILE A 111 11.12 -21.38 7.15
CA ILE A 111 10.51 -20.13 7.62
C ILE A 111 10.63 -19.08 6.52
N ILE A 112 9.50 -18.51 6.13
CA ILE A 112 9.41 -17.42 5.15
C ILE A 112 9.08 -16.09 5.83
N LEU A 113 8.25 -16.11 6.89
CA LEU A 113 7.82 -14.91 7.63
C LEU A 113 7.57 -15.26 9.11
N GLN A 114 7.90 -14.34 10.00
CA GLN A 114 7.65 -14.51 11.43
C GLN A 114 7.21 -13.19 12.06
N GLU A 115 6.15 -13.24 12.87
CA GLU A 115 5.80 -12.10 13.73
C GLU A 115 6.83 -11.91 14.84
N LYS A 116 7.09 -10.66 15.18
CA LYS A 116 7.85 -10.32 16.39
C LYS A 116 7.02 -10.56 17.63
N GLU A 117 7.59 -11.13 18.67
CA GLU A 117 6.96 -11.27 19.97
C GLU A 117 6.58 -9.89 20.54
N GLY A 118 5.31 -9.76 21.00
CA GLY A 118 4.75 -8.48 21.45
C GLY A 118 4.47 -7.47 20.34
N GLY A 119 4.70 -7.82 19.06
CA GLY A 119 4.57 -6.91 17.92
C GLY A 119 3.14 -6.78 17.35
N ARG A 120 2.16 -7.54 17.85
CA ARG A 120 0.74 -7.42 17.48
C ARG A 120 0.02 -6.49 18.43
N LEU A 121 -0.24 -5.25 18.00
CA LEU A 121 -0.84 -4.20 18.82
C LEU A 121 -2.17 -3.74 18.23
N LEU A 122 -3.19 -3.68 19.09
CA LEU A 122 -4.48 -3.07 18.78
C LEU A 122 -4.88 -2.23 20.00
N LYS A 123 -4.56 -0.92 19.95
CA LYS A 123 -4.80 0.03 21.04
C LYS A 123 -6.07 0.82 20.77
N SER A 124 -6.96 0.91 21.76
CA SER A 124 -8.15 1.76 21.64
C SER A 124 -7.77 3.23 21.44
N SER A 125 -8.46 3.88 20.53
CA SER A 125 -8.33 5.29 20.20
C SER A 125 -9.70 5.89 19.93
N THR A 126 -9.77 7.21 19.78
CA THR A 126 -10.99 7.92 19.40
C THR A 126 -10.62 8.92 18.31
N VAL A 127 -11.34 8.89 17.20
CA VAL A 127 -11.10 9.80 16.08
C VAL A 127 -12.41 10.52 15.77
N GLN A 128 -12.41 11.85 15.83
CA GLN A 128 -13.59 12.69 15.64
C GLN A 128 -14.80 12.29 16.51
N GLY A 129 -14.54 11.77 17.71
CA GLY A 129 -15.59 11.30 18.64
C GLY A 129 -16.00 9.84 18.45
N GLU A 130 -15.58 9.19 17.38
CA GLU A 130 -15.90 7.78 17.09
C GLU A 130 -14.84 6.83 17.65
N PRO A 131 -15.24 5.70 18.27
CA PRO A 131 -14.32 4.69 18.74
C PRO A 131 -13.57 4.04 17.57
N ALA A 132 -12.27 3.95 17.71
CA ALA A 132 -11.38 3.34 16.73
C ALA A 132 -10.25 2.59 17.44
N PHE A 133 -9.34 1.99 16.68
CA PHE A 133 -8.10 1.43 17.16
C PHE A 133 -6.92 1.97 16.36
N LEU A 134 -5.77 2.09 17.02
CA LEU A 134 -4.49 2.04 16.37
C LEU A 134 -4.10 0.58 16.20
N ALA A 135 -3.92 0.14 14.96
CA ALA A 135 -3.45 -1.21 14.62
C ALA A 135 -1.99 -1.16 14.19
N GLU A 136 -1.16 -2.03 14.76
CA GLU A 136 0.26 -2.13 14.41
C GLU A 136 0.72 -3.58 14.46
N GLN A 137 1.51 -4.01 13.47
CA GLN A 137 2.11 -5.33 13.40
C GLN A 137 3.58 -5.24 13.03
N HIS A 138 4.41 -5.89 13.83
CA HIS A 138 5.84 -6.06 13.60
C HIS A 138 6.14 -7.46 13.07
N PHE A 139 6.96 -7.53 12.04
CA PHE A 139 7.51 -8.76 11.48
C PHE A 139 9.03 -8.73 11.58
N LEU A 140 9.65 -9.89 11.79
CA LEU A 140 11.11 -10.01 11.67
C LEU A 140 11.49 -9.90 10.19
N SER A 141 12.51 -9.08 9.92
CA SER A 141 12.99 -8.76 8.57
C SER A 141 14.52 -8.73 8.58
N PRO A 142 15.19 -9.88 8.34
CA PRO A 142 16.64 -9.99 8.45
C PRO A 142 17.36 -9.11 7.42
N ALA A 143 18.63 -8.79 7.68
CA ALA A 143 19.42 -7.84 6.89
C ALA A 143 19.56 -8.22 5.40
N ASP A 144 19.50 -9.52 5.10
CA ASP A 144 19.58 -10.09 3.73
C ASP A 144 18.20 -10.18 3.03
N GLU A 145 17.17 -9.58 3.62
CA GLU A 145 15.86 -9.48 3.01
C GLU A 145 15.75 -8.26 2.08
N TYR A 146 15.12 -8.47 0.93
CA TYR A 146 14.73 -7.42 0.00
C TYR A 146 13.22 -7.37 -0.07
N LEU A 147 12.65 -6.19 0.14
CA LEU A 147 11.22 -5.92 0.08
C LEU A 147 10.90 -5.04 -1.11
N PHE A 148 9.87 -5.41 -1.87
CA PHE A 148 9.40 -4.71 -3.04
C PHE A 148 7.93 -4.34 -2.85
N GLY A 149 7.48 -3.19 -3.35
CA GLY A 149 6.07 -2.83 -3.30
C GLY A 149 5.78 -1.49 -2.62
N THR A 150 4.74 -1.42 -1.81
CA THR A 150 4.10 -0.23 -1.21
C THR A 150 3.44 0.69 -2.23
N GLY A 151 3.39 0.33 -3.52
CA GLY A 151 2.80 1.12 -4.60
C GLY A 151 3.84 1.74 -5.53
N GLN A 152 3.50 2.88 -6.13
CA GLN A 152 4.36 3.60 -7.06
C GLN A 152 4.75 4.94 -6.47
N PHE A 153 6.03 5.07 -6.09
CA PHE A 153 6.65 6.25 -5.49
C PHE A 153 7.74 6.78 -6.42
N GLN A 154 8.01 8.08 -6.35
CA GLN A 154 9.03 8.75 -7.17
C GLN A 154 10.36 8.98 -6.41
N ASP A 155 10.65 8.15 -5.43
CA ASP A 155 11.84 8.24 -4.58
C ASP A 155 13.04 7.39 -5.05
N GLY A 156 12.84 6.59 -6.11
CA GLY A 156 13.90 5.80 -6.75
C GLY A 156 14.25 4.49 -6.05
N TYR A 157 13.52 4.07 -5.01
CA TYR A 157 13.80 2.84 -4.28
C TYR A 157 13.06 1.65 -4.89
N LEU A 158 13.80 0.63 -5.29
CA LEU A 158 13.28 -0.69 -5.63
C LEU A 158 13.14 -1.56 -4.37
N ASN A 159 14.19 -1.63 -3.55
CA ASN A 159 14.15 -2.26 -2.24
C ASN A 159 13.66 -1.25 -1.21
N VAL A 160 12.51 -1.53 -0.61
CA VAL A 160 11.85 -0.63 0.36
C VAL A 160 12.11 -1.02 1.82
N ARG A 161 12.95 -2.03 2.08
CA ARG A 161 13.33 -2.42 3.44
C ARG A 161 13.97 -1.24 4.17
N GLY A 162 13.50 -0.95 5.37
CA GLY A 162 14.01 0.16 6.18
C GLY A 162 13.49 1.54 5.83
N LEU A 163 12.83 1.74 4.66
CA LEU A 163 12.20 3.03 4.36
C LEU A 163 11.01 3.28 5.28
N SER A 164 10.93 4.50 5.83
CA SER A 164 9.71 4.99 6.48
C SER A 164 8.82 5.64 5.43
N ARG A 165 7.62 5.11 5.20
CA ARG A 165 6.69 5.63 4.19
C ARG A 165 5.31 5.86 4.77
N ARG A 166 4.70 7.01 4.44
CA ARG A 166 3.28 7.25 4.64
C ARG A 166 2.54 6.90 3.36
N LEU A 167 1.68 5.89 3.42
CA LEU A 167 0.95 5.39 2.26
C LEU A 167 -0.30 6.24 2.03
N THR A 168 -0.17 7.22 1.14
CA THR A 168 -1.26 8.14 0.75
C THR A 168 -1.43 8.17 -0.75
N GLN A 169 -2.69 8.35 -1.20
CA GLN A 169 -3.02 8.57 -2.61
C GLN A 169 -2.97 10.07 -2.90
N VAL A 170 -2.07 10.46 -3.78
CA VAL A 170 -1.93 11.84 -4.24
C VAL A 170 -1.63 11.87 -5.73
N ASN A 171 -1.58 13.05 -6.33
CA ASN A 171 -1.52 13.22 -7.78
C ASN A 171 -0.34 12.53 -8.49
N THR A 172 0.79 12.38 -7.81
CA THR A 172 2.02 11.78 -8.40
C THR A 172 2.44 10.48 -7.70
N GLN A 173 1.57 9.91 -6.88
CA GLN A 173 1.89 8.75 -6.07
C GLN A 173 0.69 7.81 -5.93
N ILE A 174 0.93 6.53 -6.14
CA ILE A 174 -0.04 5.47 -5.87
C ILE A 174 0.47 4.68 -4.67
N ALA A 175 -0.33 4.58 -3.62
CA ALA A 175 -0.01 3.78 -2.44
C ALA A 175 -0.82 2.49 -2.46
N ILE A 176 -0.15 1.37 -2.28
CA ILE A 176 -0.75 0.04 -2.16
C ILE A 176 -0.10 -0.63 -0.95
N PRO A 177 -0.84 -0.96 0.10
CA PRO A 177 -0.28 -1.56 1.31
C PRO A 177 0.05 -3.06 1.09
N PHE A 178 0.82 -3.33 0.06
CA PHE A 178 1.28 -4.65 -0.33
C PHE A 178 2.80 -4.65 -0.51
N ILE A 179 3.45 -5.66 0.07
CA ILE A 179 4.87 -5.93 -0.12
C ILE A 179 5.09 -7.37 -0.58
N LEU A 180 6.18 -7.57 -1.32
CA LEU A 180 6.69 -8.85 -1.75
C LEU A 180 8.14 -8.99 -1.28
N SER A 181 8.49 -10.14 -0.71
CA SER A 181 9.83 -10.43 -0.19
C SER A 181 10.57 -11.48 -1.04
N ASN A 182 11.89 -11.29 -1.16
CA ASN A 182 12.77 -12.34 -1.72
C ASN A 182 12.83 -13.61 -0.85
N LYS A 183 12.27 -13.60 0.35
CA LYS A 183 12.15 -14.77 1.23
C LYS A 183 10.96 -15.67 0.88
N GLY A 184 10.21 -15.36 -0.19
CA GLY A 184 9.11 -16.19 -0.69
C GLY A 184 7.77 -15.93 -0.02
N TYR A 185 7.51 -14.70 0.38
CA TYR A 185 6.20 -14.28 0.87
C TYR A 185 5.78 -12.92 0.31
N GLY A 186 4.47 -12.66 0.36
CA GLY A 186 3.88 -11.33 0.22
C GLY A 186 2.97 -11.02 1.40
N ILE A 187 2.80 -9.75 1.74
CA ILE A 187 1.86 -9.27 2.74
C ILE A 187 0.95 -8.22 2.12
N LEU A 188 -0.36 -8.40 2.24
CA LEU A 188 -1.35 -7.37 2.03
C LEU A 188 -1.87 -6.91 3.39
N TRP A 189 -1.63 -5.64 3.75
CA TRP A 189 -2.18 -5.00 4.93
C TRP A 189 -3.57 -4.45 4.59
N ASN A 190 -4.61 -5.07 5.15
CA ASN A 190 -5.99 -4.78 4.78
C ASN A 190 -6.61 -3.70 5.68
N ASN A 191 -6.17 -2.46 5.50
CA ASN A 191 -6.78 -1.28 6.12
C ASN A 191 -7.03 -0.20 5.06
N TYR A 192 -8.22 0.38 5.04
CA TYR A 192 -8.64 1.36 4.01
C TYR A 192 -8.33 2.80 4.37
N GLY A 193 -7.86 3.04 5.58
CA GLY A 193 -7.39 4.34 6.03
C GLY A 193 -5.88 4.52 5.85
N LEU A 194 -5.37 5.60 6.43
CA LEU A 194 -3.96 5.89 6.47
C LEU A 194 -3.17 4.69 7.01
N THR A 195 -2.08 4.37 6.34
CA THR A 195 -1.13 3.36 6.77
C THR A 195 0.29 3.92 6.67
N ASP A 196 1.06 3.77 7.72
CA ASP A 196 2.49 4.01 7.72
C ASP A 196 3.24 2.66 7.61
N PHE A 197 4.18 2.59 6.70
CA PHE A 197 5.13 1.50 6.53
C PHE A 197 6.43 1.89 7.22
N ASN A 198 6.93 1.07 8.14
CA ASN A 198 8.07 1.37 9.02
C ASN A 198 7.93 2.75 9.68
N PRO A 199 6.85 2.99 10.45
CA PRO A 199 6.60 4.28 11.08
C PRO A 199 7.77 4.69 11.99
N ALA A 200 8.10 5.97 11.96
CA ALA A 200 9.05 6.57 12.87
C ALA A 200 8.30 7.25 14.02
N ASP A 201 8.75 7.01 15.25
CA ASP A 201 8.19 7.63 16.46
C ASP A 201 8.96 8.89 16.88
N GLU A 202 10.22 9.01 16.44
CA GLU A 202 11.05 10.20 16.66
C GLU A 202 10.77 11.24 15.58
N SER A 203 10.66 12.51 16.00
CA SER A 203 10.41 13.60 15.06
C SER A 203 10.91 14.95 15.58
N VAL A 204 11.19 15.87 14.63
CA VAL A 204 11.50 17.26 14.93
C VAL A 204 10.78 18.18 13.96
N LYS A 205 10.18 19.23 14.48
CA LYS A 205 9.61 20.32 13.68
C LYS A 205 10.72 21.28 13.27
N LEU A 206 10.81 21.57 11.96
CA LEU A 206 11.79 22.52 11.45
C LEU A 206 11.23 23.95 11.52
N LEU A 207 12.10 24.89 11.88
CA LEU A 207 11.77 26.31 11.99
C LEU A 207 12.35 27.09 10.81
N PRO A 208 11.62 28.11 10.29
CA PRO A 208 12.09 28.90 9.19
C PRO A 208 13.33 29.71 9.58
N VAL A 209 14.33 29.70 8.70
CA VAL A 209 15.52 30.55 8.82
C VAL A 209 15.15 31.98 8.42
N LYS A 210 15.71 33.00 9.13
CA LYS A 210 15.40 34.41 8.91
C LYS A 210 15.98 35.02 7.63
N THR A 211 16.73 34.27 6.84
CA THR A 211 17.30 34.71 5.57
C THR A 211 16.24 34.87 4.48
N GLU A 212 16.46 35.80 3.55
CA GLU A 212 15.64 35.91 2.34
C GLU A 212 15.70 34.59 1.56
N GLY A 213 14.52 34.09 1.16
CA GLY A 213 14.41 32.84 0.41
C GLY A 213 14.92 33.01 -1.03
N GLN A 214 15.26 31.91 -1.66
CA GLN A 214 15.66 31.88 -3.07
C GLN A 214 14.43 32.04 -3.96
N ALA A 215 14.43 33.05 -4.82
CA ALA A 215 13.40 33.24 -5.83
C ALA A 215 13.65 32.30 -7.03
N VAL A 216 12.69 31.47 -7.35
CA VAL A 216 12.73 30.58 -8.51
C VAL A 216 11.50 30.85 -9.38
N THR A 217 11.73 31.11 -10.67
CA THR A 217 10.64 31.24 -11.64
C THR A 217 10.20 29.87 -12.11
N VAL A 218 8.93 29.55 -11.93
CA VAL A 218 8.33 28.28 -12.34
C VAL A 218 7.14 28.57 -13.27
N ASP A 219 6.89 27.66 -14.20
CA ASP A 219 5.66 27.66 -14.96
C ASP A 219 4.56 27.07 -14.08
N ALA A 220 3.51 27.86 -13.83
CA ALA A 220 2.38 27.47 -13.01
C ALA A 220 1.14 27.37 -13.88
N THR A 221 0.42 26.28 -13.75
CA THR A 221 -0.89 26.08 -14.36
C THR A 221 -1.99 26.62 -13.48
N SER A 222 -2.92 27.34 -14.06
CA SER A 222 -4.11 27.84 -13.37
C SER A 222 -5.36 27.60 -14.22
N THR A 223 -6.53 27.76 -13.62
CA THR A 223 -7.82 27.73 -14.33
C THR A 223 -7.92 28.75 -15.46
N LYS A 224 -7.05 29.75 -15.49
CA LYS A 224 -6.98 30.80 -16.52
C LYS A 224 -5.84 30.60 -17.52
N GLY A 225 -5.09 29.52 -17.41
CA GLY A 225 -3.98 29.22 -18.30
C GLY A 225 -2.62 29.14 -17.58
N ASN A 226 -1.57 28.87 -18.36
CA ASN A 226 -0.21 28.87 -17.86
C ASN A 226 0.23 30.30 -17.59
N LYS A 227 0.89 30.49 -16.47
CA LYS A 227 1.56 31.74 -16.11
C LYS A 227 2.93 31.42 -15.55
N ARG A 228 3.88 32.31 -15.77
CA ARG A 228 5.13 32.30 -15.02
C ARG A 228 4.91 32.89 -13.66
N GLU A 229 5.33 32.16 -12.65
CA GLU A 229 5.18 32.54 -11.26
C GLU A 229 6.53 32.48 -10.57
N THR A 230 6.90 33.57 -9.90
CA THR A 230 8.10 33.56 -9.08
C THR A 230 7.73 33.04 -7.70
N ARG A 231 8.31 31.93 -7.31
CA ARG A 231 8.15 31.32 -5.99
C ARG A 231 9.37 31.59 -5.16
N LEU A 232 9.14 31.99 -3.94
CA LEU A 232 10.17 32.18 -2.94
C LEU A 232 10.26 30.91 -2.11
N PHE A 233 11.33 30.13 -2.29
CA PHE A 233 11.62 29.02 -1.40
C PHE A 233 12.35 29.51 -0.17
N LYS A 234 11.90 29.09 0.99
CA LYS A 234 12.49 29.34 2.29
C LYS A 234 13.23 28.12 2.79
N SER A 235 14.31 28.35 3.53
CA SER A 235 14.97 27.29 4.29
C SER A 235 14.34 27.16 5.66
N PHE A 236 14.19 25.91 6.10
CA PHE A 236 13.79 25.52 7.44
C PHE A 236 14.89 24.63 8.03
N THR A 237 15.17 24.77 9.30
CA THR A 237 16.23 24.01 9.95
C THR A 237 15.80 23.48 11.31
N ALA A 238 16.42 22.39 11.72
CA ALA A 238 16.34 21.84 13.07
C ALA A 238 17.61 21.03 13.37
N THR A 239 17.80 20.71 14.64
CA THR A 239 18.78 19.73 15.10
C THR A 239 18.04 18.50 15.62
N PHE A 240 18.59 17.33 15.40
CA PHE A 240 18.09 16.07 15.94
C PHE A 240 19.26 15.17 16.33
N SER A 241 19.02 14.20 17.20
CA SER A 241 20.05 13.30 17.66
C SER A 241 19.70 11.85 17.40
N VAL A 242 20.71 11.07 17.05
CA VAL A 242 20.58 9.62 16.90
C VAL A 242 21.43 8.87 17.94
N PRO A 243 20.92 7.77 18.51
CA PRO A 243 21.55 7.08 19.64
C PRO A 243 22.73 6.18 19.25
N ALA A 244 22.88 5.82 17.98
CA ALA A 244 23.88 4.88 17.48
C ALA A 244 24.26 5.18 16.04
N ASP A 245 25.43 4.72 15.61
CA ASP A 245 25.82 4.69 14.20
C ASP A 245 24.91 3.72 13.43
N GLY A 246 24.65 4.01 12.13
CA GLY A 246 23.94 3.09 11.26
C GLY A 246 23.01 3.77 10.26
N GLN A 247 22.21 2.94 9.61
CA GLN A 247 21.20 3.40 8.65
C GLN A 247 19.94 3.91 9.36
N TYR A 248 19.44 5.03 8.87
CA TYR A 248 18.19 5.63 9.34
C TYR A 248 17.26 5.90 8.17
N GLY A 249 16.02 5.44 8.32
CA GLY A 249 14.92 5.83 7.44
C GLY A 249 14.40 7.19 7.88
N LEU A 250 14.49 8.18 7.00
CA LEU A 250 13.92 9.51 7.20
C LEU A 250 12.63 9.66 6.42
N LEU A 251 11.64 10.33 7.01
CA LEU A 251 10.41 10.76 6.36
C LEU A 251 10.24 12.26 6.59
N LEU A 252 10.31 13.04 5.52
CA LEU A 252 9.94 14.45 5.54
C LEU A 252 8.45 14.59 5.25
N ASP A 253 7.71 15.28 6.10
CA ASP A 253 6.35 15.76 5.86
C ASP A 253 6.39 17.29 5.79
N VAL A 254 6.00 17.87 4.65
CA VAL A 254 6.03 19.34 4.48
C VAL A 254 4.90 20.07 5.20
N GLY A 255 3.93 19.32 5.77
CA GLY A 255 2.79 19.89 6.50
C GLY A 255 1.71 20.52 5.61
N GLN A 256 1.69 20.18 4.31
CA GLN A 256 0.71 20.63 3.32
C GLN A 256 0.08 19.43 2.61
N ARG A 257 -1.00 19.66 1.84
CA ARG A 257 -1.61 18.59 1.02
C ARG A 257 -0.72 18.15 -0.16
N MET A 258 0.16 19.04 -0.62
CA MET A 258 1.15 18.81 -1.68
C MET A 258 2.38 19.62 -1.41
N ALA A 259 3.55 19.06 -1.70
CA ALA A 259 4.80 19.80 -1.72
C ALA A 259 5.04 20.48 -3.08
N ARG A 260 5.92 21.46 -3.07
CA ARG A 260 6.44 22.12 -4.28
C ARG A 260 7.93 21.85 -4.48
N LYS A 261 8.56 21.43 -3.42
CA LYS A 261 9.97 21.05 -3.38
C LYS A 261 10.17 20.00 -2.30
N HIS A 262 10.95 18.98 -2.63
CA HIS A 262 11.57 18.12 -1.65
C HIS A 262 13.06 18.38 -1.66
N TYR A 263 13.55 18.99 -0.60
CA TYR A 263 14.96 19.23 -0.38
C TYR A 263 15.31 18.82 1.03
N ILE A 264 16.29 17.96 1.18
CA ILE A 264 16.82 17.53 2.47
C ILE A 264 18.35 17.59 2.38
N ALA A 265 18.95 18.32 3.29
CA ALA A 265 20.39 18.27 3.54
C ALA A 265 20.63 17.93 5.01
N ILE A 266 21.57 17.02 5.28
CA ILE A 266 22.02 16.65 6.62
C ILE A 266 23.49 17.06 6.75
N ASP A 267 23.80 17.85 7.79
CA ASP A 267 25.15 18.38 8.06
C ASP A 267 25.78 19.06 6.84
N GLY A 268 24.94 19.79 6.08
CA GLY A 268 25.34 20.47 4.86
C GLY A 268 25.42 19.58 3.60
N ASN A 269 25.30 18.27 3.73
CA ASN A 269 25.31 17.33 2.62
C ASN A 269 23.90 17.17 2.03
N LYS A 270 23.74 17.56 0.77
CA LYS A 270 22.48 17.44 0.06
C LYS A 270 22.17 15.98 -0.26
N ILE A 271 21.00 15.50 0.15
CA ILE A 271 20.53 14.11 0.00
C ILE A 271 19.38 14.03 -1.00
N VAL A 272 18.39 14.94 -0.90
CA VAL A 272 17.22 15.01 -1.77
C VAL A 272 17.13 16.42 -2.36
N ASP A 273 16.86 16.54 -3.66
CA ASP A 273 16.60 17.82 -4.34
C ASP A 273 15.69 17.59 -5.55
N VAL A 274 14.38 17.66 -5.32
CA VAL A 274 13.36 17.44 -6.34
C VAL A 274 12.39 18.61 -6.35
N ASN A 275 12.17 19.18 -7.54
CA ASN A 275 11.19 20.24 -7.78
C ASN A 275 10.10 19.73 -8.72
N ASN A 276 8.84 19.81 -8.31
CA ASN A 276 7.69 19.54 -9.17
C ASN A 276 6.47 20.30 -8.62
N LEU A 277 5.51 20.61 -9.49
CA LEU A 277 4.25 21.25 -9.10
C LEU A 277 3.35 20.33 -8.28
N TRP A 278 3.52 19.03 -8.38
CA TRP A 278 2.61 18.00 -7.90
C TRP A 278 3.31 16.97 -7.01
N LEU A 279 4.31 17.39 -6.21
CA LEU A 279 4.97 16.47 -5.29
C LEU A 279 4.02 16.04 -4.18
N PRO A 280 4.14 14.77 -3.74
CA PRO A 280 3.43 14.30 -2.55
C PRO A 280 3.78 15.15 -1.32
N PRO A 281 2.94 15.17 -0.27
CA PRO A 281 3.24 15.90 0.97
C PRO A 281 4.47 15.35 1.70
N THR A 282 4.83 14.10 1.43
CA THR A 282 5.94 13.41 2.10
C THR A 282 6.95 12.87 1.10
N THR A 283 8.20 12.76 1.54
CA THR A 283 9.26 12.02 0.84
C THR A 283 10.10 11.24 1.83
N SER A 284 10.67 10.13 1.36
CA SER A 284 11.44 9.19 2.18
C SER A 284 12.84 9.00 1.64
N VAL A 285 13.79 8.77 2.53
CA VAL A 285 15.18 8.47 2.18
C VAL A 285 15.83 7.63 3.27
N ILE A 286 16.79 6.78 2.92
CA ILE A 286 17.69 6.10 3.87
C ILE A 286 19.04 6.80 3.84
N VAL A 287 19.58 7.07 5.02
CA VAL A 287 20.88 7.73 5.20
C VAL A 287 21.73 6.99 6.22
N GLU A 288 23.06 7.04 6.08
CA GLU A 288 23.99 6.63 7.12
C GLU A 288 24.26 7.82 8.03
N LEU A 289 24.03 7.62 9.34
CA LEU A 289 24.30 8.64 10.35
C LEU A 289 25.23 8.07 11.44
N SER A 290 26.14 8.91 11.91
CA SER A 290 26.94 8.62 13.11
C SER A 290 26.14 8.93 14.36
N LYS A 291 26.45 8.27 15.46
CA LYS A 291 25.88 8.62 16.76
C LYS A 291 26.13 10.09 17.11
N GLY A 292 25.09 10.79 17.52
CA GLY A 292 25.22 12.19 17.97
C GLY A 292 24.18 13.10 17.38
N GLU A 293 24.49 14.39 17.41
CA GLU A 293 23.64 15.47 16.93
C GLU A 293 23.92 15.74 15.45
N HIS A 294 22.84 15.95 14.68
CA HIS A 294 22.85 16.27 13.27
C HIS A 294 21.98 17.49 13.00
N THR A 295 22.40 18.30 12.03
CA THR A 295 21.61 19.43 11.55
C THR A 295 20.88 19.04 10.28
N VAL A 296 19.57 19.30 10.21
CA VAL A 296 18.77 19.12 9.01
C VAL A 296 18.37 20.47 8.44
N GLU A 297 18.51 20.64 7.13
CA GLU A 297 17.95 21.72 6.33
C GLU A 297 16.96 21.18 5.32
N VAL A 298 15.79 21.84 5.24
CA VAL A 298 14.73 21.58 4.27
C VAL A 298 14.40 22.88 3.56
N GLN A 299 14.09 22.81 2.27
CA GLN A 299 13.59 23.96 1.51
C GLN A 299 12.15 23.72 1.08
N GLY A 300 11.33 24.75 1.18
CA GLY A 300 9.93 24.69 0.85
C GLY A 300 9.31 26.07 0.65
N VAL A 301 8.00 26.13 0.43
CA VAL A 301 7.26 27.39 0.31
C VAL A 301 6.97 27.98 1.70
N LYS A 302 6.57 29.26 1.73
CA LYS A 302 6.33 29.99 2.98
C LYS A 302 5.27 29.32 3.89
N GLU A 303 4.33 28.67 3.28
CA GLU A 303 3.18 28.03 3.93
C GLU A 303 3.51 26.66 4.52
N ASP A 304 4.68 26.10 4.19
CA ASP A 304 5.12 24.79 4.69
C ASP A 304 5.40 24.86 6.19
N SER A 305 5.13 23.74 6.85
CA SER A 305 5.42 23.52 8.28
C SER A 305 6.09 22.14 8.42
N PRO A 306 7.35 22.02 7.93
CA PRO A 306 7.97 20.73 7.77
C PRO A 306 8.29 20.06 9.11
N VAL A 307 8.08 18.73 9.13
CA VAL A 307 8.46 17.83 10.21
C VAL A 307 9.32 16.73 9.62
N LEU A 308 10.48 16.51 10.20
CA LEU A 308 11.30 15.34 9.89
C LEU A 308 11.01 14.26 10.94
N TYR A 309 10.71 13.07 10.45
CA TYR A 309 10.60 11.84 11.24
C TYR A 309 11.79 10.95 10.93
N TRP A 310 12.30 10.21 11.94
CA TRP A 310 13.39 9.25 11.71
C TRP A 310 13.25 8.01 12.58
N ARG A 311 13.77 6.91 12.06
CA ARG A 311 13.90 5.65 12.79
C ARG A 311 15.17 4.93 12.33
N GLN A 312 15.86 4.27 13.23
CA GLN A 312 16.96 3.38 12.88
C GLN A 312 16.44 2.20 12.07
N VAL A 313 17.12 1.83 11.00
CA VAL A 313 16.83 0.61 10.24
C VAL A 313 17.27 -0.59 11.10
N THR A 314 16.30 -1.43 11.41
CA THR A 314 16.48 -2.64 12.23
C THR A 314 16.04 -3.88 11.45
N ASP A 315 16.19 -5.06 12.07
CA ASP A 315 15.71 -6.32 11.49
C ASP A 315 14.19 -6.50 11.69
N GLU A 316 13.44 -5.43 11.44
CA GLU A 316 11.99 -5.39 11.56
C GLU A 316 11.34 -4.64 10.40
N THR A 317 10.18 -5.14 9.98
CA THR A 317 9.24 -4.45 9.10
C THR A 317 7.92 -4.25 9.85
N VAL A 318 7.38 -3.04 9.78
CA VAL A 318 6.21 -2.64 10.56
C VAL A 318 5.15 -2.01 9.66
N PHE A 319 3.90 -2.42 9.86
CA PHE A 319 2.73 -1.70 9.36
C PHE A 319 1.98 -1.09 10.54
N ARG A 320 1.59 0.18 10.41
CA ARG A 320 0.79 0.91 11.40
C ARG A 320 -0.34 1.65 10.72
N SER A 321 -1.56 1.46 11.23
CA SER A 321 -2.72 2.28 10.84
C SER A 321 -3.26 2.99 12.08
N PRO A 322 -3.25 4.33 12.11
CA PRO A 322 -3.73 5.09 13.27
C PRO A 322 -5.24 4.98 13.48
N VAL A 323 -5.97 4.60 12.43
CA VAL A 323 -7.42 4.38 12.47
C VAL A 323 -7.73 3.03 11.84
N ALA A 324 -8.21 2.10 12.64
CA ALA A 324 -8.58 0.75 12.23
C ALA A 324 -9.75 0.22 13.06
N HIS A 325 -10.46 -0.78 12.53
CA HIS A 325 -11.48 -1.56 13.27
C HIS A 325 -10.91 -2.88 13.81
N SER A 326 -9.87 -3.36 13.19
CA SER A 326 -9.14 -4.59 13.53
C SER A 326 -7.72 -4.51 13.00
N LEU A 327 -6.85 -5.35 13.49
CA LEU A 327 -5.60 -5.65 12.81
C LEU A 327 -5.91 -6.75 11.80
N ASP A 328 -5.60 -6.51 10.51
CA ASP A 328 -6.01 -7.38 9.41
C ASP A 328 -4.93 -7.38 8.32
N TYR A 329 -4.35 -8.53 8.06
CA TYR A 329 -3.37 -8.71 6.99
C TYR A 329 -3.48 -10.10 6.37
N THR A 330 -3.03 -10.23 5.13
CA THR A 330 -3.02 -11.49 4.40
C THR A 330 -1.60 -11.83 3.98
N VAL A 331 -1.19 -13.06 4.25
CA VAL A 331 0.12 -13.60 3.86
C VAL A 331 -0.05 -14.56 2.69
N PHE A 332 0.76 -14.35 1.68
CA PHE A 332 0.91 -15.20 0.49
C PHE A 332 2.26 -15.88 0.53
N SER A 333 2.36 -17.16 0.15
CA SER A 333 3.64 -17.87 0.05
C SER A 333 3.90 -18.34 -1.37
N GLY A 334 5.18 -18.39 -1.76
CA GLY A 334 5.62 -18.85 -3.06
C GLY A 334 6.67 -17.94 -3.70
N ASN A 335 6.93 -18.15 -4.98
CA ASN A 335 7.71 -17.21 -5.77
C ASN A 335 6.85 -15.97 -6.15
N ALA A 336 7.44 -14.97 -6.78
CA ALA A 336 6.76 -13.72 -7.13
C ALA A 336 5.49 -13.95 -7.98
N ASP A 337 5.55 -14.85 -8.96
CA ASP A 337 4.42 -15.14 -9.85
C ASP A 337 3.27 -15.80 -9.07
N GLU A 338 3.57 -16.76 -8.20
CA GLU A 338 2.58 -17.43 -7.36
C GLU A 338 1.91 -16.45 -6.37
N ILE A 339 2.70 -15.55 -5.77
CA ILE A 339 2.21 -14.52 -4.84
C ILE A 339 1.27 -13.55 -5.56
N ILE A 340 1.70 -13.02 -6.72
CA ILE A 340 0.87 -12.09 -7.52
C ILE A 340 -0.36 -12.79 -8.08
N ALA A 341 -0.26 -14.06 -8.50
CA ALA A 341 -1.42 -14.84 -8.93
C ALA A 341 -2.43 -15.02 -7.78
N GLY A 342 -1.97 -15.35 -6.57
CA GLY A 342 -2.81 -15.44 -5.37
C GLY A 342 -3.47 -14.11 -5.01
N TYR A 343 -2.71 -13.01 -5.06
CA TYR A 343 -3.25 -11.66 -4.86
C TYR A 343 -4.38 -11.36 -5.85
N ARG A 344 -4.14 -11.55 -7.16
CA ARG A 344 -5.14 -11.30 -8.21
C ARG A 344 -6.33 -12.24 -8.16
N GLN A 345 -6.16 -13.45 -7.64
CA GLN A 345 -7.28 -14.37 -7.43
C GLN A 345 -8.27 -13.83 -6.40
N LEU A 346 -7.81 -13.07 -5.41
CA LEU A 346 -8.64 -12.49 -4.36
C LEU A 346 -9.20 -11.10 -4.73
N THR A 347 -8.41 -10.31 -5.43
CA THR A 347 -8.68 -8.88 -5.69
C THR A 347 -9.19 -8.60 -7.11
N GLY A 348 -9.36 -9.64 -7.92
CA GLY A 348 -9.79 -9.53 -9.30
C GLY A 348 -8.63 -9.47 -10.30
N LYS A 349 -8.93 -9.89 -11.51
CA LYS A 349 -7.97 -9.89 -12.63
C LYS A 349 -8.04 -8.56 -13.35
N ALA A 350 -6.90 -8.03 -13.77
CA ALA A 350 -6.87 -6.90 -14.68
C ALA A 350 -7.58 -7.27 -16.00
N PRO A 351 -8.44 -6.42 -16.55
CA PRO A 351 -9.08 -6.66 -17.84
C PRO A 351 -8.05 -6.69 -18.96
N MET A 352 -8.35 -7.44 -20.02
CA MET A 352 -7.56 -7.37 -21.25
C MET A 352 -7.82 -6.02 -21.91
N LEU A 353 -6.76 -5.20 -22.01
CA LEU A 353 -6.86 -3.91 -22.69
C LEU A 353 -6.95 -4.11 -24.22
N PRO A 354 -7.71 -3.27 -24.93
CA PRO A 354 -7.69 -3.25 -26.39
C PRO A 354 -6.32 -2.79 -26.90
N LEU A 355 -5.95 -3.23 -28.11
CA LEU A 355 -4.60 -2.96 -28.66
C LEU A 355 -4.24 -1.48 -28.70
N TRP A 356 -5.19 -0.61 -29.02
CA TRP A 356 -4.98 0.84 -29.08
C TRP A 356 -4.60 1.45 -27.71
N ALA A 357 -5.04 0.86 -26.61
CA ALA A 357 -4.68 1.32 -25.27
C ALA A 357 -3.20 1.05 -24.90
N LEU A 358 -2.54 0.17 -25.68
CA LEU A 358 -1.11 -0.12 -25.57
C LEU A 358 -0.26 0.70 -26.55
N GLY A 359 -0.90 1.54 -27.36
CA GLY A 359 -0.25 2.41 -28.33
C GLY A 359 0.12 3.79 -27.74
N TYR A 360 0.32 4.77 -28.64
CA TYR A 360 0.69 6.11 -28.22
C TYR A 360 -0.54 6.93 -27.82
N ILE A 361 -0.61 7.28 -26.56
CA ILE A 361 -1.62 8.17 -25.97
C ILE A 361 -1.00 9.56 -25.85
N HIS A 362 -1.40 10.49 -26.71
CA HIS A 362 -0.93 11.86 -26.67
C HIS A 362 -1.78 12.69 -25.73
N CYS A 363 -1.23 13.04 -24.58
CA CYS A 363 -1.85 13.93 -23.60
C CYS A 363 -1.11 15.28 -23.60
N ARG A 364 -1.87 16.33 -23.70
CA ARG A 364 -1.47 17.70 -23.48
C ARG A 364 -2.44 18.32 -22.51
N GLU A 365 -1.99 19.14 -21.57
CA GLU A 365 -2.84 19.73 -20.53
C GLU A 365 -4.19 20.22 -21.08
N ARG A 366 -4.16 20.86 -22.25
CA ARG A 366 -5.37 21.31 -22.95
C ARG A 366 -5.10 21.64 -24.41
N TYR A 367 -6.18 21.61 -25.20
CA TYR A 367 -6.35 22.34 -26.44
C TYR A 367 -7.38 23.42 -26.20
N ASN A 368 -7.12 24.66 -26.62
CA ASN A 368 -8.01 25.78 -26.29
C ASN A 368 -9.33 25.75 -27.07
N THR A 369 -9.33 25.07 -28.24
CA THR A 369 -10.49 24.95 -29.12
C THR A 369 -10.52 23.56 -29.76
N GLN A 370 -11.69 23.16 -30.23
CA GLN A 370 -11.87 21.97 -31.05
C GLN A 370 -10.99 22.00 -32.31
N ALA A 371 -10.87 23.18 -32.95
CA ALA A 371 -10.03 23.35 -34.13
C ALA A 371 -8.55 23.04 -33.83
N GLU A 372 -8.02 23.54 -32.71
CA GLU A 372 -6.64 23.23 -32.28
C GLU A 372 -6.43 21.75 -32.03
N LEU A 373 -7.39 21.07 -31.40
CA LEU A 373 -7.33 19.62 -31.14
C LEU A 373 -7.30 18.84 -32.46
N LEU A 374 -8.21 19.15 -33.38
CA LEU A 374 -8.29 18.49 -34.69
C LEU A 374 -7.05 18.77 -35.55
N GLU A 375 -6.50 19.99 -35.52
CA GLU A 375 -5.27 20.33 -36.23
C GLU A 375 -4.11 19.46 -35.76
N ASN A 376 -3.95 19.26 -34.44
CA ASN A 376 -2.92 18.38 -33.91
C ASN A 376 -3.11 16.93 -34.39
N ALA A 377 -4.33 16.41 -34.41
CA ALA A 377 -4.62 15.08 -34.93
C ALA A 377 -4.23 14.97 -36.41
N HIS A 378 -4.58 15.96 -37.23
CA HIS A 378 -4.21 16.00 -38.63
C HIS A 378 -2.71 16.10 -38.85
N GLU A 379 -1.96 16.87 -38.03
CA GLU A 379 -0.51 16.97 -38.11
C GLU A 379 0.19 15.64 -37.79
N PHE A 380 -0.30 14.87 -36.80
CA PHE A 380 0.20 13.51 -36.56
C PHE A 380 0.04 12.63 -37.80
N ARG A 381 -1.11 12.69 -38.48
CA ARG A 381 -1.37 11.92 -39.72
C ARG A 381 -0.52 12.39 -40.88
N LYS A 382 -0.46 13.70 -41.13
CA LYS A 382 0.36 14.31 -42.19
C LYS A 382 1.83 13.94 -42.06
N ARG A 383 2.35 13.91 -40.84
CA ARG A 383 3.74 13.52 -40.55
C ARG A 383 3.94 12.02 -40.48
N LYS A 384 2.90 11.21 -40.66
CA LYS A 384 2.93 9.74 -40.55
C LYS A 384 3.45 9.27 -39.18
N LEU A 385 3.17 10.03 -38.12
CA LEU A 385 3.46 9.64 -36.76
C LEU A 385 2.28 8.82 -36.20
N PRO A 386 2.53 7.67 -35.62
CA PRO A 386 1.45 6.88 -35.00
C PRO A 386 0.90 7.61 -33.79
N VAL A 387 -0.41 7.65 -33.66
CA VAL A 387 -1.15 8.10 -32.48
C VAL A 387 -2.45 7.32 -32.41
N ASP A 388 -2.76 6.79 -31.24
CA ASP A 388 -3.95 5.98 -31.00
C ASP A 388 -5.01 6.78 -30.26
N VAL A 389 -4.59 7.67 -29.36
CA VAL A 389 -5.49 8.50 -28.53
C VAL A 389 -4.93 9.91 -28.41
N ILE A 390 -5.81 10.92 -28.51
CA ILE A 390 -5.55 12.30 -28.11
C ILE A 390 -6.43 12.62 -26.91
N VAL A 391 -5.84 13.16 -25.84
CA VAL A 391 -6.54 13.48 -24.62
C VAL A 391 -6.77 14.98 -24.51
N GLN A 392 -8.03 15.40 -24.44
CA GLN A 392 -8.45 16.73 -24.02
C GLN A 392 -8.67 16.70 -22.51
N ASP A 393 -7.69 17.13 -21.74
CA ASP A 393 -7.68 16.98 -20.28
C ASP A 393 -8.37 18.16 -19.56
N TRP A 394 -7.96 19.40 -19.86
CA TRP A 394 -8.29 20.57 -19.05
C TRP A 394 -9.07 21.65 -19.81
N GLN A 395 -9.98 22.37 -19.11
CA GLN A 395 -10.70 23.58 -19.57
C GLN A 395 -11.63 23.44 -20.78
N TRP A 396 -12.03 22.24 -21.19
CA TRP A 396 -13.02 22.02 -22.26
C TRP A 396 -14.42 22.50 -21.88
N TRP A 397 -14.70 22.61 -20.56
CA TRP A 397 -15.93 23.17 -20.02
C TRP A 397 -16.02 24.72 -20.10
N GLY A 398 -14.90 25.44 -20.28
CA GLY A 398 -14.80 26.89 -20.46
C GLY A 398 -15.65 27.71 -19.49
N LYS A 399 -16.68 28.38 -20.02
CA LYS A 399 -17.58 29.26 -19.27
C LYS A 399 -18.39 28.59 -18.15
N TYR A 400 -18.58 27.29 -18.22
CA TYR A 400 -19.36 26.53 -17.26
C TYR A 400 -18.58 26.20 -15.96
N GLY A 401 -17.27 26.37 -15.98
CA GLY A 401 -16.41 26.16 -14.82
C GLY A 401 -15.92 24.72 -14.68
N TRP A 402 -15.00 24.55 -13.75
CA TRP A 402 -14.32 23.26 -13.55
C TRP A 402 -15.30 22.13 -13.23
N ASN A 403 -15.09 21.00 -13.88
CA ASN A 403 -15.87 19.78 -13.70
C ASN A 403 -17.37 19.90 -14.01
N ALA A 404 -17.75 20.85 -14.84
CA ALA A 404 -19.14 21.03 -15.26
C ALA A 404 -19.69 19.89 -16.14
N MET A 405 -18.81 19.01 -16.63
CA MET A 405 -19.15 17.87 -17.52
C MET A 405 -19.96 18.31 -18.75
N GLN A 406 -19.70 19.53 -19.23
CA GLN A 406 -20.36 20.14 -20.38
C GLN A 406 -19.32 20.91 -21.20
N PHE A 407 -19.33 20.73 -22.52
CA PHE A 407 -18.47 21.48 -23.42
C PHE A 407 -18.91 22.94 -23.54
N ASP A 408 -17.93 23.85 -23.60
CA ASP A 408 -18.15 25.24 -23.99
C ASP A 408 -18.34 25.31 -25.49
N GLU A 409 -19.57 25.56 -25.95
CA GLU A 409 -19.96 25.55 -27.36
C GLU A 409 -19.22 26.61 -28.18
N SER A 410 -18.77 27.70 -27.53
CA SER A 410 -17.99 28.74 -28.20
C SER A 410 -16.60 28.25 -28.62
N LYS A 411 -16.09 27.22 -27.94
CA LYS A 411 -14.77 26.62 -28.19
C LYS A 411 -14.87 25.23 -28.83
N TYR A 412 -15.90 24.51 -28.51
CA TYR A 412 -16.18 23.14 -28.98
C TYR A 412 -17.61 23.10 -29.58
N PRO A 413 -17.79 23.71 -30.78
CA PRO A 413 -19.12 23.87 -31.37
C PRO A 413 -19.78 22.56 -31.84
N ASP A 414 -18.97 21.51 -32.06
CA ASP A 414 -19.41 20.21 -32.51
C ASP A 414 -18.64 19.10 -31.77
N PRO A 415 -18.94 18.89 -30.49
CA PRO A 415 -18.25 17.86 -29.71
C PRO A 415 -18.55 16.44 -30.23
N GLY A 416 -19.72 16.18 -30.85
CA GLY A 416 -20.08 14.92 -31.43
C GLY A 416 -19.10 14.48 -32.53
N ARG A 417 -18.50 15.41 -33.26
CA ARG A 417 -17.43 15.08 -34.21
C ARG A 417 -16.18 14.48 -33.57
N SER A 418 -15.94 14.78 -32.32
CA SER A 418 -14.85 14.20 -31.52
C SER A 418 -15.28 12.86 -30.89
N GLU A 419 -16.58 12.60 -30.81
CA GLU A 419 -17.19 11.44 -30.15
C GLU A 419 -17.68 10.38 -31.14
N GLU A 420 -17.67 10.65 -32.44
CA GLU A 420 -18.20 9.76 -33.52
C GLU A 420 -17.64 8.31 -33.47
N HIS A 421 -16.64 8.07 -32.62
CA HIS A 421 -16.00 6.76 -32.46
C HIS A 421 -15.88 6.31 -30.97
N THR A 422 -16.64 6.92 -30.07
CA THR A 422 -16.67 6.51 -28.64
C THR A 422 -18.02 5.91 -28.27
N SER A 423 -18.36 4.75 -28.85
CA SER A 423 -19.33 3.88 -28.22
C SER A 423 -18.63 3.24 -27.01
N GLU A 424 -19.14 3.51 -25.81
CA GLU A 424 -18.72 2.95 -24.52
C GLU A 424 -17.56 3.64 -23.78
N LEU A 425 -17.81 4.84 -23.25
CA LEU A 425 -17.04 5.38 -22.14
C LEU A 425 -17.94 5.55 -20.91
N GLN A 426 -17.93 4.56 -20.06
CA GLN A 426 -18.34 4.72 -18.66
C GLN A 426 -17.10 5.02 -17.82
N SER A 427 -16.69 6.26 -17.76
CA SER A 427 -15.81 6.76 -16.70
C SER A 427 -16.04 8.26 -16.52
N LEU A 428 -16.54 8.60 -15.36
CA LEU A 428 -17.00 9.95 -14.99
C LEU A 428 -15.89 10.96 -14.70
N THR A 429 -14.62 10.65 -14.90
CA THR A 429 -13.53 11.49 -14.42
C THR A 429 -12.54 12.01 -15.45
N ASN A 430 -12.44 11.38 -16.64
CA ASN A 430 -11.57 11.88 -17.71
C ASN A 430 -12.22 11.65 -19.06
N LEU A 431 -12.58 12.72 -19.76
CA LEU A 431 -13.04 12.63 -21.14
C LEU A 431 -11.83 12.36 -22.03
N VAL A 432 -11.66 11.12 -22.41
CA VAL A 432 -10.69 10.70 -23.41
C VAL A 432 -11.39 10.74 -24.77
N CYS A 433 -11.11 11.75 -25.57
CA CYS A 433 -11.55 11.78 -26.97
C CYS A 433 -10.73 10.76 -27.77
N ARG A 434 -11.33 9.61 -28.02
CA ARG A 434 -10.77 8.57 -28.89
C ARG A 434 -11.04 8.93 -30.35
N LEU A 435 -10.05 9.44 -31.06
CA LEU A 435 -10.05 9.47 -32.52
C LEU A 435 -9.60 8.11 -33.05
N LEU A 436 -10.53 7.20 -33.27
CA LEU A 436 -10.29 6.04 -34.14
C LEU A 436 -10.14 6.56 -35.57
N LEU A 437 -8.90 6.72 -35.97
CA LEU A 437 -8.57 7.05 -37.35
C LEU A 437 -8.57 5.71 -38.11
N GLU A 438 -9.67 5.38 -38.78
CA GLU A 438 -9.71 4.27 -39.71
C GLU A 438 -8.62 4.42 -40.78
N LYS A 439 -8.11 3.27 -41.22
CA LYS A 439 -7.05 3.10 -42.24
C LYS A 439 -7.38 3.73 -43.58
#